data_ddddba141df06201b4b0b69a509464c9
#
_entry.id   ddddba141df06201b4b0b69a509464c9
#
_cell.length_a   1.000
_cell.length_b   1.000
_cell.length_c   1.000
_cell.angle_alpha   90.00
_cell.angle_beta   90.00
_cell.angle_gamma   90.00
#
_symmetry.space_group_name_H-M   'P 1'
#
loop_
_entity.id
_entity.type
_entity.pdbx_description
1 polymer ?
#
loop_
_entity_poly.entity_id
_entity_poly.type
_entity_poly.pdbx_seq_one_letter_code
_entity_poly.pdbx_strand_id
1 'polypeptide(L)'
;MGDILITDDERDIRELVGDILKDEGFSVRLAANADECMSSINAEPPALMILDIWLKDSRMDGIDILKTVKRDNPDIPVVIISGHGNIEIAVAAIKQGAYDFIEKPFHIDQLMVVIRRAMETSRLRRENTQLRRREVVAAEMIGASYAFKTLKSQLEKVTRSNGRVMLTGPAGSGKEIAARFIHQNSARADGPFVTVPSASVEPERMEEVLFGRESPERGIEPGLLERAHGGILYFDEVADMPPGTQSKILRVLVDQQFQRVGGTDNVRVDMRVISSTNRDLANEISAGRFRQELYHRLNVVPIRVPGLDERREDIPELANYFIQQLNQTQSLPLRELSDEAVALLQTMHLPGNVRQLKNLIERALILGETGEAIGPRELEGGDTGGSEEDRVVLSGALATLPLREARELFEREYLLTQINRFGGNISRTATFVGMERSALHRKLKSLGVVTSSKAGGRVAHVETAGQEAAE
;
A
#
# COMPACT_ATOMS: atom_id res chain seq x y z
N MET A 1 -20.90 2.55 -23.29
CA MET A 1 -21.28 3.88 -23.81
C MET A 1 -21.82 4.68 -22.64
N GLY A 2 -21.54 6.00 -22.58
CA GLY A 2 -21.90 6.81 -21.41
C GLY A 2 -23.37 7.21 -21.41
N ASP A 3 -23.98 7.22 -20.24
CA ASP A 3 -25.34 7.70 -20.01
C ASP A 3 -25.32 9.21 -19.74
N ILE A 4 -26.08 9.99 -20.48
CA ILE A 4 -26.16 11.44 -20.40
C ILE A 4 -27.55 11.86 -19.92
N LEU A 5 -27.61 12.62 -18.84
CA LEU A 5 -28.86 13.21 -18.37
C LEU A 5 -28.99 14.65 -18.90
N ILE A 6 -30.08 14.94 -19.62
CA ILE A 6 -30.40 16.26 -20.13
C ILE A 6 -31.55 16.82 -19.29
N THR A 7 -31.33 18.01 -18.71
CA THR A 7 -32.34 18.73 -17.93
C THR A 7 -32.57 20.11 -18.55
N ASP A 8 -33.75 20.29 -19.14
CA ASP A 8 -34.16 21.53 -19.83
C ASP A 8 -35.70 21.60 -19.77
N ASP A 9 -36.31 22.74 -19.47
CA ASP A 9 -37.77 22.89 -19.45
C ASP A 9 -38.40 22.95 -20.85
N GLU A 10 -37.61 23.39 -21.85
CA GLU A 10 -38.04 23.45 -23.25
C GLU A 10 -38.00 22.05 -23.88
N ARG A 11 -39.18 21.49 -24.13
CA ARG A 11 -39.32 20.13 -24.68
C ARG A 11 -38.60 19.95 -26.01
N ASP A 12 -38.72 20.92 -26.92
CA ASP A 12 -38.16 20.84 -28.27
C ASP A 12 -36.62 20.78 -28.23
N ILE A 13 -36.00 21.58 -27.35
CA ILE A 13 -34.53 21.57 -27.16
C ILE A 13 -34.09 20.25 -26.53
N ARG A 14 -34.80 19.80 -25.48
CA ARG A 14 -34.49 18.57 -24.78
C ARG A 14 -34.55 17.35 -25.68
N GLU A 15 -35.62 17.26 -26.55
CA GLU A 15 -35.77 16.17 -27.52
C GLU A 15 -34.72 16.27 -28.63
N LEU A 16 -34.48 17.46 -29.20
CA LEU A 16 -33.48 17.66 -30.24
C LEU A 16 -32.07 17.27 -29.79
N VAL A 17 -31.63 17.76 -28.63
CA VAL A 17 -30.31 17.40 -28.08
C VAL A 17 -30.25 15.91 -27.74
N GLY A 18 -31.35 15.35 -27.21
CA GLY A 18 -31.44 13.93 -26.91
C GLY A 18 -31.29 13.04 -28.14
N ASP A 19 -31.94 13.40 -29.25
CA ASP A 19 -31.87 12.61 -30.49
C ASP A 19 -30.49 12.71 -31.14
N ILE A 20 -29.88 13.89 -31.17
CA ILE A 20 -28.49 14.06 -31.65
C ILE A 20 -27.53 13.19 -30.85
N LEU A 21 -27.65 13.15 -29.53
CA LEU A 21 -26.76 12.33 -28.70
C LEU A 21 -26.99 10.83 -28.88
N LYS A 22 -28.24 10.40 -29.12
CA LYS A 22 -28.56 9.01 -29.44
C LYS A 22 -27.95 8.61 -30.79
N ASP A 23 -28.05 9.46 -31.81
CA ASP A 23 -27.44 9.23 -33.13
C ASP A 23 -25.92 9.08 -33.03
N GLU A 24 -25.28 9.79 -32.11
CA GLU A 24 -23.85 9.69 -31.79
C GLU A 24 -23.52 8.48 -30.87
N GLY A 25 -24.52 7.67 -30.50
CA GLY A 25 -24.36 6.41 -29.78
C GLY A 25 -24.35 6.53 -28.25
N PHE A 26 -24.82 7.64 -27.68
CA PHE A 26 -24.97 7.79 -26.23
C PHE A 26 -26.34 7.27 -25.75
N SER A 27 -26.37 6.76 -24.53
CA SER A 27 -27.62 6.55 -23.80
C SER A 27 -28.07 7.91 -23.21
N VAL A 28 -29.36 8.25 -23.35
CA VAL A 28 -29.86 9.56 -22.95
C VAL A 28 -31.08 9.41 -22.07
N ARG A 29 -31.05 10.10 -20.93
CA ARG A 29 -32.21 10.33 -20.04
C ARG A 29 -32.60 11.78 -20.09
N LEU A 30 -33.91 12.05 -20.04
CA LEU A 30 -34.50 13.38 -20.15
C LEU A 30 -35.20 13.73 -18.83
N ALA A 31 -35.03 14.98 -18.36
CA ALA A 31 -35.73 15.54 -17.23
C ALA A 31 -36.24 16.93 -17.58
N ALA A 32 -37.49 17.24 -17.22
CA ALA A 32 -38.12 18.52 -17.54
C ALA A 32 -37.97 19.55 -16.42
N ASN A 33 -37.61 19.13 -15.23
CA ASN A 33 -37.54 19.96 -14.03
C ASN A 33 -36.56 19.39 -12.99
N ALA A 34 -36.34 20.12 -11.91
CA ALA A 34 -35.41 19.72 -10.84
C ALA A 34 -35.82 18.41 -10.14
N ASP A 35 -37.10 18.16 -9.91
CA ASP A 35 -37.56 16.96 -9.21
C ASP A 35 -37.28 15.68 -10.03
N GLU A 36 -37.56 15.72 -11.33
CA GLU A 36 -37.23 14.63 -12.27
C GLU A 36 -35.71 14.43 -12.40
N CYS A 37 -34.96 15.53 -12.47
CA CYS A 37 -33.52 15.53 -12.53
C CYS A 37 -32.90 14.84 -11.32
N MET A 38 -33.28 15.28 -10.12
CA MET A 38 -32.75 14.71 -8.88
C MET A 38 -33.17 13.26 -8.67
N SER A 39 -34.41 12.90 -9.04
CA SER A 39 -34.90 11.53 -9.02
C SER A 39 -34.07 10.62 -9.94
N SER A 40 -33.76 11.11 -11.15
CA SER A 40 -32.95 10.38 -12.13
C SER A 40 -31.52 10.17 -11.64
N ILE A 41 -30.90 11.18 -11.01
CA ILE A 41 -29.54 11.10 -10.45
C ILE A 41 -29.48 10.11 -9.27
N ASN A 42 -30.50 10.16 -8.39
CA ASN A 42 -30.57 9.28 -7.23
C ASN A 42 -30.81 7.80 -7.60
N ALA A 43 -31.55 7.55 -8.68
CA ALA A 43 -31.75 6.21 -9.18
C ALA A 43 -30.45 5.63 -9.78
N GLU A 44 -29.78 6.39 -10.62
CA GLU A 44 -28.51 6.03 -11.24
C GLU A 44 -27.72 7.30 -11.61
N PRO A 45 -26.53 7.52 -11.08
CA PRO A 45 -25.70 8.69 -11.41
C PRO A 45 -25.27 8.67 -12.90
N PRO A 46 -25.54 9.75 -13.67
CA PRO A 46 -25.17 9.81 -15.08
C PRO A 46 -23.67 9.94 -15.28
N ALA A 47 -23.18 9.58 -16.47
CA ALA A 47 -21.78 9.77 -16.84
C ALA A 47 -21.47 11.25 -17.13
N LEU A 48 -22.47 12.02 -17.60
CA LEU A 48 -22.42 13.46 -17.86
C LEU A 48 -23.82 14.03 -17.71
N MET A 49 -23.90 15.30 -17.29
CA MET A 49 -25.14 16.04 -17.21
C MET A 49 -25.08 17.29 -18.09
N ILE A 50 -26.17 17.52 -18.84
CA ILE A 50 -26.43 18.76 -19.57
C ILE A 50 -27.58 19.45 -18.83
N LEU A 51 -27.40 20.69 -18.42
CA LEU A 51 -28.31 21.40 -17.53
C LEU A 51 -28.58 22.80 -18.02
N ASP A 52 -29.86 23.12 -18.24
CA ASP A 52 -30.29 24.51 -18.44
C ASP A 52 -30.31 25.25 -17.09
N ILE A 53 -29.91 26.51 -17.11
CA ILE A 53 -29.96 27.40 -15.93
C ILE A 53 -31.37 27.78 -15.59
N TRP A 54 -32.18 28.12 -16.57
CA TRP A 54 -33.53 28.69 -16.39
C TRP A 54 -34.59 27.59 -16.57
N LEU A 55 -34.95 26.93 -15.49
CA LEU A 55 -35.99 25.92 -15.46
C LEU A 55 -37.31 26.54 -14.97
N LYS A 56 -38.25 26.81 -15.90
CA LYS A 56 -39.60 27.30 -15.56
C LYS A 56 -40.36 26.26 -14.74
N ASP A 57 -41.17 26.73 -13.84
CA ASP A 57 -42.03 25.91 -12.94
C ASP A 57 -41.23 24.87 -12.11
N SER A 58 -39.94 25.09 -11.88
CA SER A 58 -39.04 24.24 -11.10
C SER A 58 -38.81 24.87 -9.70
N ARG A 59 -38.69 24.00 -8.66
CA ARG A 59 -38.36 24.41 -7.29
C ARG A 59 -36.93 24.93 -7.12
N MET A 60 -36.05 24.53 -7.98
CA MET A 60 -34.63 24.90 -7.98
C MET A 60 -34.27 25.40 -9.40
N ASP A 61 -33.43 26.40 -9.47
CA ASP A 61 -32.79 26.80 -10.74
C ASP A 61 -31.62 25.87 -11.09
N GLY A 62 -31.08 25.98 -12.30
CA GLY A 62 -29.98 25.13 -12.73
C GLY A 62 -28.69 25.34 -11.94
N ILE A 63 -28.45 26.51 -11.37
CA ILE A 63 -27.28 26.77 -10.53
C ILE A 63 -27.41 26.07 -9.18
N ASP A 64 -28.58 25.99 -8.60
CA ASP A 64 -28.85 25.30 -7.33
C ASP A 64 -28.76 23.78 -7.52
N ILE A 65 -29.26 23.26 -8.67
CA ILE A 65 -29.06 21.86 -9.05
C ILE A 65 -27.57 21.57 -9.19
N LEU A 66 -26.80 22.40 -9.88
CA LEU A 66 -25.36 22.26 -10.05
C LEU A 66 -24.65 22.17 -8.70
N LYS A 67 -24.93 23.08 -7.75
CA LYS A 67 -24.34 23.06 -6.41
C LYS A 67 -24.66 21.76 -5.67
N THR A 68 -25.91 21.30 -5.75
CA THR A 68 -26.35 20.07 -5.09
C THR A 68 -25.64 18.85 -5.70
N VAL A 69 -25.60 18.74 -7.03
CA VAL A 69 -24.93 17.67 -7.75
C VAL A 69 -23.42 17.64 -7.43
N LYS A 70 -22.77 18.81 -7.41
CA LYS A 70 -21.34 18.89 -7.12
C LYS A 70 -20.98 18.61 -5.68
N ARG A 71 -21.88 18.87 -4.73
CA ARG A 71 -21.70 18.47 -3.33
C ARG A 71 -21.82 16.97 -3.13
N ASP A 72 -22.86 16.35 -3.74
CA ASP A 72 -23.19 14.95 -3.48
C ASP A 72 -22.50 13.98 -4.45
N ASN A 73 -22.20 14.44 -5.69
CA ASN A 73 -21.55 13.68 -6.75
C ASN A 73 -20.51 14.55 -7.49
N PRO A 74 -19.37 14.89 -6.89
CA PRO A 74 -18.40 15.84 -7.45
C PRO A 74 -17.79 15.41 -8.80
N ASP A 75 -17.77 14.11 -9.07
CA ASP A 75 -17.16 13.51 -10.26
C ASP A 75 -18.04 13.56 -11.52
N ILE A 76 -19.34 13.90 -11.39
CA ILE A 76 -20.22 14.03 -12.54
C ILE A 76 -19.89 15.35 -13.27
N PRO A 77 -19.41 15.32 -14.53
CA PRO A 77 -19.24 16.54 -15.31
C PRO A 77 -20.60 17.13 -15.66
N VAL A 78 -20.77 18.44 -15.40
CA VAL A 78 -21.98 19.19 -15.72
C VAL A 78 -21.66 20.25 -16.74
N VAL A 79 -22.28 20.18 -17.91
CA VAL A 79 -22.23 21.18 -18.97
C VAL A 79 -23.50 22.03 -18.86
N ILE A 80 -23.31 23.31 -18.66
CA ILE A 80 -24.44 24.27 -18.57
C ILE A 80 -24.79 24.76 -19.98
N ILE A 81 -26.10 24.80 -20.26
CA ILE A 81 -26.63 25.44 -21.47
C ILE A 81 -27.55 26.57 -21.04
N SER A 82 -27.52 27.75 -21.69
CA SER A 82 -28.41 28.87 -21.34
C SER A 82 -28.72 29.76 -22.55
N GLY A 83 -29.97 30.19 -22.65
CA GLY A 83 -30.44 31.16 -23.66
C GLY A 83 -30.15 32.64 -23.35
N HIS A 84 -29.68 32.93 -22.12
CA HIS A 84 -29.30 34.31 -21.73
C HIS A 84 -27.85 34.30 -21.29
N GLY A 85 -26.94 34.41 -22.27
CA GLY A 85 -25.50 34.42 -22.09
C GLY A 85 -25.01 35.73 -21.48
N ASN A 86 -25.11 35.89 -20.16
CA ASN A 86 -24.33 36.87 -19.44
C ASN A 86 -23.01 36.20 -18.98
N ILE A 87 -21.87 36.85 -19.33
CA ILE A 87 -20.54 36.41 -18.91
C ILE A 87 -20.46 36.16 -17.40
N GLU A 88 -21.19 36.94 -16.60
CA GLU A 88 -21.24 36.83 -15.16
C GLU A 88 -21.84 35.47 -14.72
N ILE A 89 -22.90 35.00 -15.40
CA ILE A 89 -23.56 33.72 -15.12
C ILE A 89 -22.65 32.54 -15.53
N ALA A 90 -22.01 32.67 -16.69
CA ALA A 90 -21.03 31.66 -17.14
C ALA A 90 -19.88 31.50 -16.12
N VAL A 91 -19.30 32.62 -15.68
CA VAL A 91 -18.23 32.64 -14.67
C VAL A 91 -18.72 32.09 -13.34
N ALA A 92 -19.95 32.41 -12.93
CA ALA A 92 -20.54 31.87 -11.71
C ALA A 92 -20.71 30.34 -11.79
N ALA A 93 -21.22 29.82 -12.90
CA ALA A 93 -21.39 28.38 -13.13
C ALA A 93 -20.04 27.62 -13.06
N ILE A 94 -19.02 28.14 -13.74
CA ILE A 94 -17.66 27.54 -13.70
C ILE A 94 -17.07 27.59 -12.30
N LYS A 95 -17.24 28.69 -11.55
CA LYS A 95 -16.81 28.78 -10.13
C LYS A 95 -17.55 27.79 -9.22
N GLN A 96 -18.79 27.43 -9.56
CA GLN A 96 -19.58 26.43 -8.82
C GLN A 96 -19.26 24.98 -9.26
N GLY A 97 -18.31 24.79 -10.18
CA GLY A 97 -17.83 23.49 -10.58
C GLY A 97 -18.45 22.92 -11.87
N ALA A 98 -19.15 23.74 -12.65
CA ALA A 98 -19.51 23.33 -14.02
C ALA A 98 -18.25 23.02 -14.83
N TYR A 99 -18.34 22.02 -15.70
CA TYR A 99 -17.24 21.65 -16.61
C TYR A 99 -17.08 22.70 -17.72
N ASP A 100 -18.19 23.11 -18.32
CA ASP A 100 -18.21 24.14 -19.36
C ASP A 100 -19.60 24.81 -19.43
N PHE A 101 -19.68 25.89 -20.18
CA PHE A 101 -20.89 26.68 -20.44
C PHE A 101 -21.09 26.89 -21.94
N ILE A 102 -22.31 26.65 -22.42
CA ILE A 102 -22.69 26.81 -23.84
C ILE A 102 -23.89 27.74 -23.93
N GLU A 103 -23.79 28.79 -24.78
CA GLU A 103 -24.88 29.74 -25.02
C GLU A 103 -25.81 29.24 -26.13
N LYS A 104 -27.14 29.38 -25.94
CA LYS A 104 -28.16 29.15 -26.95
C LYS A 104 -28.31 30.41 -27.83
N PRO A 105 -28.42 30.30 -29.17
CA PRO A 105 -28.33 29.08 -29.98
C PRO A 105 -26.90 28.61 -30.19
N PHE A 106 -26.71 27.27 -30.08
CA PHE A 106 -25.40 26.65 -30.24
C PHE A 106 -25.31 25.77 -31.46
N HIS A 107 -24.10 25.58 -31.96
CA HIS A 107 -23.81 24.61 -33.02
C HIS A 107 -23.59 23.21 -32.42
N ILE A 108 -24.15 22.19 -33.11
CA ILE A 108 -24.06 20.80 -32.70
C ILE A 108 -22.60 20.34 -32.51
N ASP A 109 -21.73 20.72 -33.45
CA ASP A 109 -20.30 20.40 -33.41
C ASP A 109 -19.62 20.93 -32.12
N GLN A 110 -19.98 22.14 -31.69
CA GLN A 110 -19.48 22.75 -30.48
C GLN A 110 -19.92 21.95 -29.24
N LEU A 111 -21.21 21.60 -29.17
CA LEU A 111 -21.76 20.78 -28.09
C LEU A 111 -21.04 19.43 -28.01
N MET A 112 -20.86 18.75 -29.15
CA MET A 112 -20.19 17.45 -29.22
C MET A 112 -18.75 17.49 -28.79
N VAL A 113 -17.98 18.54 -29.16
CA VAL A 113 -16.59 18.71 -28.70
C VAL A 113 -16.52 18.83 -27.19
N VAL A 114 -17.41 19.64 -26.58
CA VAL A 114 -17.45 19.83 -25.12
C VAL A 114 -17.82 18.52 -24.42
N ILE A 115 -18.86 17.80 -24.88
CA ILE A 115 -19.32 16.55 -24.30
C ILE A 115 -18.22 15.50 -24.35
N ARG A 116 -17.58 15.28 -25.50
CA ARG A 116 -16.51 14.29 -25.65
C ARG A 116 -15.34 14.59 -24.71
N ARG A 117 -14.90 15.84 -24.59
CA ARG A 117 -13.85 16.26 -23.66
C ARG A 117 -14.25 16.07 -22.18
N ALA A 118 -15.49 16.44 -21.83
CA ALA A 118 -16.01 16.27 -20.49
C ALA A 118 -16.04 14.79 -20.06
N MET A 119 -16.50 13.92 -20.94
CA MET A 119 -16.57 12.48 -20.70
C MET A 119 -15.19 11.84 -20.62
N GLU A 120 -14.24 12.24 -21.48
CA GLU A 120 -12.86 11.76 -21.42
C GLU A 120 -12.19 12.16 -20.10
N THR A 121 -12.33 13.42 -19.71
CA THR A 121 -11.79 13.93 -18.43
C THR A 121 -12.39 13.16 -17.23
N SER A 122 -13.70 12.91 -17.24
CA SER A 122 -14.38 12.16 -16.19
C SER A 122 -13.91 10.71 -16.15
N ARG A 123 -13.77 10.06 -17.31
CA ARG A 123 -13.24 8.69 -17.41
C ARG A 123 -11.85 8.61 -16.83
N LEU A 124 -10.94 9.49 -17.24
CA LEU A 124 -9.57 9.51 -16.73
C LEU A 124 -9.51 9.76 -15.22
N ARG A 125 -10.36 10.64 -14.69
CA ARG A 125 -10.47 10.88 -13.23
C ARG A 125 -10.96 9.64 -12.50
N ARG A 126 -12.00 8.95 -13.01
CA ARG A 126 -12.51 7.71 -12.41
C ARG A 126 -11.48 6.60 -12.46
N GLU A 127 -10.79 6.39 -13.58
CA GLU A 127 -9.71 5.42 -13.72
C GLU A 127 -8.57 5.72 -12.73
N ASN A 128 -8.16 6.99 -12.62
CA ASN A 128 -7.14 7.41 -11.66
C ASN A 128 -7.57 7.16 -10.21
N THR A 129 -8.83 7.49 -9.87
CA THR A 129 -9.39 7.24 -8.53
C THR A 129 -9.46 5.74 -8.23
N GLN A 130 -9.84 4.91 -9.21
CA GLN A 130 -9.87 3.46 -9.04
C GLN A 130 -8.46 2.87 -8.87
N LEU A 131 -7.49 3.35 -9.67
CA LEU A 131 -6.09 2.93 -9.52
C LEU A 131 -5.54 3.31 -8.14
N ARG A 132 -5.79 4.55 -7.70
CA ARG A 132 -5.41 5.01 -6.35
C ARG A 132 -6.08 4.18 -5.26
N ARG A 133 -7.36 3.85 -5.37
CA ARG A 133 -8.06 2.99 -4.39
C ARG A 133 -7.46 1.59 -4.33
N ARG A 134 -7.08 1.00 -5.46
CA ARG A 134 -6.37 -0.30 -5.47
C ARG A 134 -5.03 -0.24 -4.76
N GLU A 135 -4.27 0.84 -4.93
CA GLU A 135 -3.02 1.06 -4.21
C GLU A 135 -3.23 1.25 -2.70
N VAL A 136 -4.29 1.95 -2.30
CA VAL A 136 -4.64 2.18 -0.88
C VAL A 136 -5.04 0.87 -0.19
N VAL A 137 -5.89 0.07 -0.82
CA VAL A 137 -6.30 -1.25 -0.26
C VAL A 137 -5.09 -2.20 -0.17
N ALA A 138 -4.13 -2.09 -1.09
CA ALA A 138 -2.89 -2.89 -1.04
C ALA A 138 -1.92 -2.47 0.07
N ALA A 139 -2.15 -1.35 0.77
CA ALA A 139 -1.25 -0.76 1.75
C ALA A 139 -1.79 -0.77 3.19
N GLU A 140 -2.79 -1.60 3.47
CA GLU A 140 -3.33 -1.70 4.82
C GLU A 140 -2.33 -2.36 5.79
N MET A 141 -2.12 -1.72 6.94
CA MET A 141 -1.24 -2.24 7.99
C MET A 141 -2.04 -3.13 8.95
N ILE A 142 -1.74 -4.43 8.93
CA ILE A 142 -2.45 -5.47 9.69
C ILE A 142 -1.59 -5.97 10.85
N GLY A 143 -2.20 -6.08 12.05
CA GLY A 143 -1.59 -6.65 13.23
C GLY A 143 -2.10 -6.04 14.53
N ALA A 144 -2.02 -6.82 15.61
CA ALA A 144 -2.45 -6.46 16.95
C ALA A 144 -1.35 -6.62 18.00
N SER A 145 -0.19 -7.20 17.65
CA SER A 145 0.94 -7.42 18.54
C SER A 145 1.50 -6.10 19.11
N TYR A 146 2.21 -6.21 20.20
CA TYR A 146 2.86 -5.04 20.80
C TYR A 146 3.95 -4.44 19.90
N ALA A 147 4.72 -5.29 19.21
CA ALA A 147 5.75 -4.84 18.27
C ALA A 147 5.13 -4.03 17.13
N PHE A 148 4.02 -4.51 16.59
CA PHE A 148 3.26 -3.82 15.55
C PHE A 148 2.65 -2.49 16.04
N LYS A 149 2.02 -2.47 17.22
CA LYS A 149 1.45 -1.24 17.80
C LYS A 149 2.52 -0.19 18.05
N THR A 150 3.70 -0.61 18.50
CA THR A 150 4.85 0.29 18.70
C THR A 150 5.30 0.89 17.38
N LEU A 151 5.45 0.06 16.33
CA LEU A 151 5.77 0.52 14.98
C LEU A 151 4.73 1.53 14.48
N LYS A 152 3.44 1.19 14.56
CA LYS A 152 2.34 2.06 14.10
C LYS A 152 2.37 3.42 14.80
N SER A 153 2.55 3.43 16.11
CA SER A 153 2.68 4.68 16.88
C SER A 153 3.88 5.54 16.46
N GLN A 154 5.02 4.91 16.12
CA GLN A 154 6.18 5.64 15.58
C GLN A 154 5.89 6.22 14.20
N LEU A 155 5.24 5.45 13.32
CA LEU A 155 4.84 5.91 11.98
C LEU A 155 3.86 7.08 12.07
N GLU A 156 2.85 7.03 12.93
CA GLU A 156 1.88 8.12 13.14
C GLU A 156 2.55 9.43 13.58
N LYS A 157 3.59 9.37 14.39
CA LYS A 157 4.34 10.56 14.80
C LYS A 157 5.07 11.22 13.63
N VAL A 158 5.65 10.43 12.73
CA VAL A 158 6.44 10.97 11.61
C VAL A 158 5.58 11.43 10.43
N THR A 159 4.31 11.03 10.35
CA THR A 159 3.40 11.52 9.29
C THR A 159 3.22 13.04 9.36
N ARG A 160 3.26 13.62 10.55
CA ARG A 160 3.06 15.06 10.79
C ARG A 160 4.26 15.94 10.43
N SER A 161 5.39 15.32 10.05
CA SER A 161 6.62 16.04 9.71
C SER A 161 7.04 15.78 8.26
N ASN A 162 7.83 16.66 7.67
CA ASN A 162 8.50 16.44 6.40
C ASN A 162 9.90 15.83 6.55
N GLY A 163 10.28 15.39 7.77
CA GLY A 163 11.57 14.75 8.02
C GLY A 163 11.76 13.50 7.16
N ARG A 164 13.01 13.26 6.76
CA ARG A 164 13.37 12.01 6.06
C ARG A 164 13.30 10.85 7.03
N VAL A 165 12.86 9.69 6.52
CA VAL A 165 12.68 8.48 7.33
C VAL A 165 13.53 7.36 6.74
N MET A 166 14.24 6.64 7.61
CA MET A 166 14.96 5.43 7.26
C MET A 166 14.26 4.23 7.88
N LEU A 167 13.70 3.37 7.05
CA LEU A 167 13.06 2.12 7.45
C LEU A 167 14.07 0.98 7.40
N THR A 168 14.35 0.35 8.53
CA THR A 168 15.24 -0.81 8.60
C THR A 168 14.46 -2.04 9.03
N GLY A 169 14.87 -3.22 8.56
CA GLY A 169 14.22 -4.47 8.94
C GLY A 169 14.43 -5.57 7.92
N PRO A 170 14.15 -6.83 8.28
CA PRO A 170 14.40 -7.97 7.42
C PRO A 170 13.63 -7.90 6.09
N ALA A 171 14.09 -8.65 5.08
CA ALA A 171 13.42 -8.72 3.79
C ALA A 171 11.98 -9.23 3.96
N GLY A 172 11.03 -8.64 3.22
CA GLY A 172 9.61 -9.02 3.29
C GLY A 172 8.87 -8.65 4.57
N SER A 173 9.45 -7.85 5.49
CA SER A 173 8.81 -7.43 6.74
C SER A 173 7.67 -6.42 6.58
N GLY A 174 7.53 -5.80 5.39
CA GLY A 174 6.51 -4.79 5.10
C GLY A 174 7.03 -3.34 5.14
N LYS A 175 8.33 -3.09 4.89
CA LYS A 175 8.92 -1.74 4.83
C LYS A 175 8.19 -0.82 3.84
N GLU A 176 7.82 -1.33 2.66
CA GLU A 176 7.05 -0.55 1.67
C GLU A 176 5.65 -0.18 2.19
N ILE A 177 4.97 -1.10 2.86
CA ILE A 177 3.65 -0.83 3.47
C ILE A 177 3.77 0.28 4.53
N ALA A 178 4.82 0.25 5.34
CA ALA A 178 5.11 1.31 6.31
C ALA A 178 5.37 2.67 5.61
N ALA A 179 6.10 2.69 4.49
CA ALA A 179 6.32 3.90 3.71
C ALA A 179 5.03 4.45 3.08
N ARG A 180 4.17 3.57 2.53
CA ARG A 180 2.85 3.94 2.00
C ARG A 180 1.91 4.45 3.09
N PHE A 181 1.95 3.86 4.29
CA PHE A 181 1.21 4.36 5.45
C PHE A 181 1.63 5.80 5.81
N ILE A 182 2.93 6.09 5.83
CA ILE A 182 3.43 7.47 6.03
C ILE A 182 2.89 8.40 4.94
N HIS A 183 2.90 7.99 3.68
CA HIS A 183 2.39 8.79 2.58
C HIS A 183 0.91 9.13 2.75
N GLN A 184 0.06 8.12 2.91
CA GLN A 184 -1.40 8.25 3.00
C GLN A 184 -1.86 9.13 4.18
N ASN A 185 -1.07 9.17 5.27
CA ASN A 185 -1.39 9.94 6.47
C ASN A 185 -0.58 11.24 6.61
N SER A 186 0.12 11.68 5.56
CA SER A 186 0.93 12.90 5.57
C SER A 186 0.25 14.05 4.82
N ALA A 187 0.79 15.26 4.97
CA ALA A 187 0.36 16.43 4.21
C ALA A 187 0.60 16.29 2.68
N ARG A 188 1.26 15.22 2.22
CA ARG A 188 1.55 14.92 0.82
C ARG A 188 0.74 13.72 0.29
N ALA A 189 -0.34 13.34 0.97
CA ALA A 189 -1.19 12.21 0.59
C ALA A 189 -1.80 12.34 -0.81
N ASP A 190 -2.10 13.57 -1.24
CA ASP A 190 -2.61 13.86 -2.58
C ASP A 190 -1.53 13.84 -3.66
N GLY A 191 -0.26 13.95 -3.27
CA GLY A 191 0.89 13.91 -4.17
C GLY A 191 1.26 12.48 -4.59
N PRO A 192 2.20 12.35 -5.55
CA PRO A 192 2.64 11.04 -6.02
C PRO A 192 3.48 10.30 -4.95
N PHE A 193 3.33 8.97 -4.89
CA PHE A 193 4.25 8.06 -4.21
C PHE A 193 5.08 7.33 -5.25
N VAL A 194 6.35 7.68 -5.36
CA VAL A 194 7.24 7.14 -6.40
C VAL A 194 8.28 6.23 -5.76
N THR A 195 8.24 4.94 -6.15
CA THR A 195 9.20 3.94 -5.69
C THR A 195 10.40 3.87 -6.62
N VAL A 196 11.58 3.89 -6.04
CA VAL A 196 12.86 3.62 -6.70
C VAL A 196 13.30 2.21 -6.30
N PRO A 197 13.14 1.19 -7.15
CA PRO A 197 13.53 -0.18 -6.83
C PRO A 197 15.03 -0.36 -7.06
N SER A 198 15.88 0.06 -6.10
CA SER A 198 17.34 0.12 -6.26
C SER A 198 17.97 -1.24 -6.59
N ALA A 199 17.38 -2.34 -6.09
CA ALA A 199 17.85 -3.68 -6.36
C ALA A 199 17.50 -4.22 -7.76
N SER A 200 16.50 -3.64 -8.44
CA SER A 200 15.97 -4.17 -9.72
C SER A 200 16.43 -3.39 -10.94
N VAL A 201 17.08 -2.25 -10.74
CA VAL A 201 17.56 -1.39 -11.85
C VAL A 201 19.04 -1.68 -12.09
N GLU A 202 19.39 -1.91 -13.35
CA GLU A 202 20.80 -2.07 -13.75
C GLU A 202 21.62 -0.84 -13.35
N PRO A 203 22.82 -0.99 -12.76
CA PRO A 203 23.62 0.12 -12.26
C PRO A 203 23.88 1.21 -13.30
N GLU A 204 24.07 0.85 -14.55
CA GLU A 204 24.36 1.75 -15.68
C GLU A 204 23.15 2.61 -16.05
N ARG A 205 21.93 2.10 -15.82
CA ARG A 205 20.67 2.77 -16.15
C ARG A 205 20.08 3.54 -14.97
N MET A 206 20.59 3.32 -13.76
CA MET A 206 20.03 3.93 -12.54
C MET A 206 19.99 5.46 -12.62
N GLU A 207 21.01 6.06 -13.21
CA GLU A 207 21.07 7.51 -13.36
C GLU A 207 20.00 8.03 -14.33
N GLU A 208 19.81 7.40 -15.48
CA GLU A 208 18.76 7.79 -16.45
C GLU A 208 17.36 7.59 -15.85
N VAL A 209 17.15 6.51 -15.11
CA VAL A 209 15.87 6.23 -14.45
C VAL A 209 15.54 7.30 -13.38
N LEU A 210 16.52 7.70 -12.59
CA LEU A 210 16.33 8.67 -11.51
C LEU A 210 16.22 10.11 -12.03
N PHE A 211 17.19 10.54 -12.85
CA PHE A 211 17.33 11.93 -13.26
C PHE A 211 16.60 12.23 -14.58
N GLY A 212 16.18 11.21 -15.32
CA GLY A 212 15.65 11.37 -16.65
C GLY A 212 16.75 11.68 -17.67
N ARG A 213 16.34 11.83 -18.92
CA ARG A 213 17.23 12.07 -20.06
C ARG A 213 16.73 13.24 -20.90
N GLU A 214 17.68 13.96 -21.48
CA GLU A 214 17.41 15.00 -22.46
C GLU A 214 18.30 14.77 -23.66
N SER A 215 17.71 14.63 -24.84
CA SER A 215 18.44 14.47 -26.09
C SER A 215 17.77 15.19 -27.25
N PRO A 216 18.54 15.70 -28.22
CA PRO A 216 17.97 16.40 -29.40
C PRO A 216 17.02 15.52 -30.22
N GLU A 217 17.22 14.21 -30.23
CA GLU A 217 16.45 13.30 -31.06
C GLU A 217 15.15 12.82 -30.40
N ARG A 218 15.13 12.66 -29.08
CA ARG A 218 13.99 12.09 -28.31
C ARG A 218 13.27 13.10 -27.43
N GLY A 219 13.82 14.32 -27.32
CA GLY A 219 13.29 15.34 -26.43
C GLY A 219 13.60 15.05 -24.96
N ILE A 220 12.68 15.46 -24.08
CA ILE A 220 12.78 15.33 -22.63
C ILE A 220 12.02 14.09 -22.16
N GLU A 221 12.72 13.18 -21.48
CA GLU A 221 12.16 12.03 -20.76
C GLU A 221 12.33 12.27 -19.25
N PRO A 222 11.25 12.60 -18.50
CA PRO A 222 11.35 12.92 -17.08
C PRO A 222 11.67 11.68 -16.24
N GLY A 223 12.61 11.81 -15.29
CA GLY A 223 13.01 10.77 -14.37
C GLY A 223 12.08 10.64 -13.14
N LEU A 224 12.39 9.66 -12.28
CA LEU A 224 11.60 9.39 -11.06
C LEU A 224 11.64 10.57 -10.07
N LEU A 225 12.73 11.35 -10.04
CA LEU A 225 12.84 12.54 -9.18
C LEU A 225 11.82 13.62 -9.57
N GLU A 226 11.63 13.86 -10.89
CA GLU A 226 10.63 14.80 -11.38
C GLU A 226 9.21 14.31 -11.11
N ARG A 227 8.98 13.01 -11.32
CA ARG A 227 7.67 12.37 -11.06
C ARG A 227 7.27 12.43 -9.59
N ALA A 228 8.25 12.47 -8.67
CA ALA A 228 8.03 12.56 -7.23
C ALA A 228 7.77 14.00 -6.73
N HIS A 229 7.79 15.00 -7.63
CA HIS A 229 7.56 16.40 -7.24
C HIS A 229 6.20 16.58 -6.56
N GLY A 230 6.17 17.30 -5.45
CA GLY A 230 4.97 17.49 -4.62
C GLY A 230 4.59 16.30 -3.74
N GLY A 231 5.26 15.16 -3.88
CA GLY A 231 4.93 13.90 -3.23
C GLY A 231 6.05 13.30 -2.37
N ILE A 232 6.12 11.97 -2.40
CA ILE A 232 7.13 11.17 -1.69
C ILE A 232 7.94 10.34 -2.68
N LEU A 233 9.27 10.38 -2.53
CA LEU A 233 10.20 9.47 -3.18
C LEU A 233 10.61 8.37 -2.18
N TYR A 234 10.34 7.13 -2.51
CA TYR A 234 10.68 5.97 -1.69
C TYR A 234 11.81 5.16 -2.33
N PHE A 235 12.97 5.15 -1.68
CA PHE A 235 14.09 4.27 -2.07
C PHE A 235 13.91 2.90 -1.43
N ASP A 236 13.59 1.90 -2.23
CA ASP A 236 13.56 0.51 -1.77
C ASP A 236 14.95 -0.10 -1.89
N GLU A 237 15.46 -0.64 -0.78
CA GLU A 237 16.79 -1.20 -0.61
C GLU A 237 17.91 -0.24 -1.06
N VAL A 238 17.99 0.93 -0.41
CA VAL A 238 18.93 2.02 -0.73
C VAL A 238 20.40 1.58 -0.69
N ALA A 239 20.73 0.53 0.05
CA ALA A 239 22.07 -0.05 0.13
C ALA A 239 22.56 -0.60 -1.23
N ASP A 240 21.65 -0.94 -2.16
CA ASP A 240 21.99 -1.45 -3.48
C ASP A 240 22.26 -0.35 -4.51
N MET A 241 22.12 0.93 -4.11
CA MET A 241 22.38 2.07 -5.00
C MET A 241 23.87 2.17 -5.36
N PRO A 242 24.21 2.28 -6.66
CA PRO A 242 25.61 2.43 -7.11
C PRO A 242 26.31 3.66 -6.50
N PRO A 243 27.61 3.59 -6.16
CA PRO A 243 28.34 4.69 -5.51
C PRO A 243 28.33 6.01 -6.30
N GLY A 244 28.31 5.97 -7.63
CA GLY A 244 28.19 7.14 -8.50
C GLY A 244 26.84 7.86 -8.28
N THR A 245 25.76 7.08 -8.30
CA THR A 245 24.39 7.57 -8.08
C THR A 245 24.21 8.12 -6.66
N GLN A 246 24.83 7.49 -5.65
CA GLN A 246 24.79 7.98 -4.26
C GLN A 246 25.30 9.43 -4.15
N SER A 247 26.36 9.78 -4.89
CA SER A 247 26.93 11.13 -4.91
C SER A 247 25.98 12.16 -5.54
N LYS A 248 25.30 11.78 -6.60
CA LYS A 248 24.32 12.66 -7.28
C LYS A 248 23.07 12.86 -6.43
N ILE A 249 22.56 11.77 -5.83
CA ILE A 249 21.40 11.84 -4.92
C ILE A 249 21.74 12.71 -3.70
N LEU A 250 22.94 12.59 -3.14
CA LEU A 250 23.37 13.46 -2.04
C LEU A 250 23.23 14.95 -2.39
N ARG A 251 23.66 15.34 -3.62
CA ARG A 251 23.49 16.73 -4.11
C ARG A 251 22.02 17.12 -4.20
N VAL A 252 21.16 16.26 -4.77
CA VAL A 252 19.71 16.55 -4.89
C VAL A 252 19.09 16.73 -3.50
N LEU A 253 19.49 15.94 -2.50
CA LEU A 253 18.99 16.06 -1.14
C LEU A 253 19.41 17.35 -0.44
N VAL A 254 20.49 17.99 -0.89
CA VAL A 254 21.01 19.27 -0.37
C VAL A 254 20.40 20.45 -1.14
N ASP A 255 20.51 20.42 -2.48
CA ASP A 255 20.26 21.57 -3.35
C ASP A 255 18.80 21.62 -3.87
N GLN A 256 18.05 20.51 -3.72
CA GLN A 256 16.70 20.32 -4.27
C GLN A 256 16.58 20.61 -5.76
N GLN A 257 17.68 20.42 -6.48
CA GLN A 257 17.78 20.59 -7.93
C GLN A 257 18.81 19.63 -8.52
N PHE A 258 18.65 19.34 -9.82
CA PHE A 258 19.56 18.47 -10.58
C PHE A 258 19.47 18.79 -12.06
N GLN A 259 20.35 18.18 -12.88
CA GLN A 259 20.30 18.20 -14.32
C GLN A 259 19.97 16.81 -14.85
N ARG A 260 19.19 16.72 -15.92
CA ARG A 260 18.91 15.47 -16.63
C ARG A 260 20.18 14.94 -17.28
N VAL A 261 20.25 13.65 -17.51
CA VAL A 261 21.36 13.05 -18.25
C VAL A 261 21.36 13.59 -19.69
N GLY A 262 22.46 14.21 -20.09
CA GLY A 262 22.60 14.87 -21.40
C GLY A 262 22.00 16.28 -21.50
N GLY A 263 21.31 16.78 -20.46
CA GLY A 263 20.77 18.13 -20.40
C GLY A 263 21.65 19.10 -19.62
N THR A 264 21.38 20.39 -19.78
CA THR A 264 22.05 21.50 -19.08
C THR A 264 21.13 22.25 -18.12
N ASP A 265 19.83 22.08 -18.26
CA ASP A 265 18.84 22.82 -17.51
C ASP A 265 18.69 22.25 -16.07
N ASN A 266 18.61 23.17 -15.10
CA ASN A 266 18.39 22.80 -13.71
C ASN A 266 16.90 22.56 -13.45
N VAL A 267 16.58 21.34 -13.03
CA VAL A 267 15.24 20.92 -12.62
C VAL A 267 15.11 21.03 -11.10
N ARG A 268 14.16 21.81 -10.61
CA ARG A 268 13.85 21.93 -9.19
C ARG A 268 12.78 20.94 -8.77
N VAL A 269 13.00 20.27 -7.63
CA VAL A 269 12.07 19.29 -7.06
C VAL A 269 11.84 19.58 -5.58
N ASP A 270 10.57 19.51 -5.18
CA ASP A 270 10.16 19.48 -3.79
C ASP A 270 9.55 18.10 -3.49
N MET A 271 10.26 17.26 -2.77
CA MET A 271 9.83 15.92 -2.42
C MET A 271 10.26 15.55 -1.02
N ARG A 272 9.46 14.74 -0.34
CA ARG A 272 9.86 14.06 0.88
C ARG A 272 10.52 12.73 0.53
N VAL A 273 11.59 12.38 1.23
CA VAL A 273 12.32 11.13 0.98
C VAL A 273 12.10 10.15 2.13
N ILE A 274 11.76 8.91 1.78
CA ILE A 274 11.75 7.75 2.65
C ILE A 274 12.69 6.71 2.03
N SER A 275 13.53 6.07 2.83
CA SER A 275 14.45 5.04 2.37
C SER A 275 14.26 3.76 3.15
N SER A 276 14.47 2.61 2.53
CA SER A 276 14.48 1.33 3.22
C SER A 276 15.76 0.54 2.96
N THR A 277 16.09 -0.33 3.89
CA THR A 277 17.15 -1.32 3.71
C THR A 277 16.97 -2.52 4.66
N ASN A 278 17.40 -3.69 4.20
CA ASN A 278 17.54 -4.89 5.02
C ASN A 278 18.98 -5.12 5.47
N ARG A 279 19.95 -4.34 4.95
CA ARG A 279 21.38 -4.44 5.29
C ARG A 279 21.76 -3.53 6.44
N ASP A 280 22.81 -3.89 7.14
CA ASP A 280 23.48 -3.01 8.11
C ASP A 280 24.33 -1.99 7.35
N LEU A 281 23.83 -0.74 7.31
CA LEU A 281 24.53 0.36 6.62
C LEU A 281 25.88 0.72 7.27
N ALA A 282 26.09 0.44 8.55
CA ALA A 282 27.39 0.68 9.19
C ALA A 282 28.45 -0.24 8.59
N ASN A 283 28.10 -1.51 8.34
CA ASN A 283 28.97 -2.48 7.66
C ASN A 283 29.19 -2.09 6.19
N GLU A 284 28.16 -1.61 5.48
CA GLU A 284 28.29 -1.15 4.09
C GLU A 284 29.18 0.09 3.96
N ILE A 285 29.13 1.02 4.92
CA ILE A 285 30.01 2.19 5.01
C ILE A 285 31.45 1.76 5.26
N SER A 286 31.67 0.88 6.24
CA SER A 286 33.01 0.37 6.56
C SER A 286 33.66 -0.37 5.38
N ALA A 287 32.84 -1.03 4.57
CA ALA A 287 33.28 -1.72 3.35
C ALA A 287 33.42 -0.79 2.13
N GLY A 288 33.15 0.52 2.26
CA GLY A 288 33.24 1.50 1.17
C GLY A 288 32.15 1.39 0.10
N ARG A 289 31.10 0.60 0.32
CA ARG A 289 29.98 0.42 -0.62
C ARG A 289 28.87 1.48 -0.44
N PHE A 290 28.79 2.08 0.74
CA PHE A 290 27.81 3.15 1.02
C PHE A 290 28.50 4.39 1.59
N ARG A 291 28.09 5.59 1.13
CA ARG A 291 28.70 6.85 1.58
C ARG A 291 28.16 7.27 2.94
N GLN A 292 29.04 7.62 3.86
CA GLN A 292 28.70 8.09 5.20
C GLN A 292 27.85 9.38 5.15
N GLU A 293 28.18 10.32 4.26
CA GLU A 293 27.45 11.58 4.14
C GLU A 293 25.99 11.34 3.68
N LEU A 294 25.77 10.39 2.77
CA LEU A 294 24.42 10.02 2.31
C LEU A 294 23.64 9.36 3.45
N TYR A 295 24.28 8.48 4.22
CA TYR A 295 23.67 7.88 5.41
C TYR A 295 23.15 8.93 6.38
N HIS A 296 23.99 9.90 6.79
CA HIS A 296 23.57 10.96 7.71
C HIS A 296 22.45 11.85 7.13
N ARG A 297 22.40 11.99 5.82
CA ARG A 297 21.32 12.74 5.16
C ARG A 297 20.01 11.98 5.13
N LEU A 298 20.02 10.68 4.91
CA LEU A 298 18.81 9.83 4.83
C LEU A 298 18.30 9.42 6.21
N ASN A 299 19.19 9.10 7.14
CA ASN A 299 18.86 8.57 8.46
C ASN A 299 18.59 9.69 9.50
N VAL A 300 17.56 10.52 9.22
CA VAL A 300 17.12 11.57 10.16
C VAL A 300 16.20 10.98 11.22
N VAL A 301 15.25 10.15 10.81
CA VAL A 301 14.35 9.42 11.70
C VAL A 301 14.46 7.94 11.41
N PRO A 302 15.25 7.18 12.17
CA PRO A 302 15.32 5.72 12.02
C PRO A 302 14.06 5.06 12.61
N ILE A 303 13.47 4.15 11.83
CA ILE A 303 12.34 3.32 12.28
C ILE A 303 12.61 1.89 11.89
N ARG A 304 12.56 0.98 12.87
CA ARG A 304 12.73 -0.45 12.65
C ARG A 304 11.38 -1.12 12.41
N VAL A 305 11.26 -1.81 11.28
CA VAL A 305 10.10 -2.65 10.95
C VAL A 305 10.38 -4.08 11.42
N PRO A 306 9.62 -4.61 12.40
CA PRO A 306 9.88 -5.94 12.95
C PRO A 306 9.58 -7.04 11.93
N GLY A 307 10.37 -8.12 11.97
CA GLY A 307 10.08 -9.34 11.24
C GLY A 307 8.88 -10.09 11.82
N LEU A 308 8.38 -11.11 11.12
CA LEU A 308 7.28 -11.95 11.62
C LEU A 308 7.67 -12.75 12.86
N ASP A 309 8.94 -13.10 13.01
CA ASP A 309 9.43 -13.80 14.21
C ASP A 309 9.25 -12.99 15.49
N GLU A 310 9.25 -11.67 15.40
CA GLU A 310 9.03 -10.74 16.51
C GLU A 310 7.54 -10.43 16.77
N ARG A 311 6.65 -10.86 15.85
CA ARG A 311 5.20 -10.62 15.89
C ARG A 311 4.38 -11.81 15.43
N ARG A 312 4.74 -13.01 15.87
CA ARG A 312 4.07 -14.28 15.51
C ARG A 312 2.58 -14.30 15.86
N GLU A 313 2.17 -13.49 16.84
CA GLU A 313 0.77 -13.27 17.20
C GLU A 313 -0.07 -12.65 16.07
N ASP A 314 0.55 -11.93 15.13
CA ASP A 314 -0.13 -11.28 14.01
C ASP A 314 -0.34 -12.24 12.82
N ILE A 315 0.32 -13.40 12.78
CA ILE A 315 0.28 -14.33 11.64
C ILE A 315 -1.14 -14.77 11.28
N PRO A 316 -2.01 -15.16 12.23
CA PRO A 316 -3.38 -15.58 11.90
C PRO A 316 -4.20 -14.46 11.24
N GLU A 317 -4.08 -13.24 11.74
CA GLU A 317 -4.79 -12.08 11.21
C GLU A 317 -4.29 -11.73 9.80
N LEU A 318 -2.97 -11.74 9.60
CA LEU A 318 -2.34 -11.53 8.29
C LEU A 318 -2.75 -12.60 7.27
N ALA A 319 -2.78 -13.88 7.67
CA ALA A 319 -3.15 -14.97 6.78
C ALA A 319 -4.62 -14.86 6.34
N ASN A 320 -5.54 -14.57 7.26
CA ASN A 320 -6.94 -14.31 6.96
C ASN A 320 -7.13 -13.11 6.03
N TYR A 321 -6.38 -12.03 6.27
CA TYR A 321 -6.37 -10.87 5.39
C TYR A 321 -5.93 -11.24 3.96
N PHE A 322 -4.88 -12.04 3.79
CA PHE A 322 -4.42 -12.48 2.48
C PHE A 322 -5.43 -13.37 1.77
N ILE A 323 -6.11 -14.27 2.47
CA ILE A 323 -7.19 -15.09 1.91
C ILE A 323 -8.29 -14.18 1.32
N GLN A 324 -8.73 -13.18 2.08
CA GLN A 324 -9.75 -12.24 1.63
C GLN A 324 -9.26 -11.37 0.46
N GLN A 325 -8.04 -10.85 0.55
CA GLN A 325 -7.44 -10.03 -0.51
C GLN A 325 -7.29 -10.81 -1.82
N LEU A 326 -6.81 -12.05 -1.76
CA LEU A 326 -6.62 -12.90 -2.93
C LEU A 326 -7.97 -13.33 -3.55
N ASN A 327 -8.99 -13.56 -2.74
CA ASN A 327 -10.35 -13.78 -3.23
C ASN A 327 -10.86 -12.56 -4.01
N GLN A 328 -10.71 -11.34 -3.46
CA GLN A 328 -11.18 -10.11 -4.10
C GLN A 328 -10.41 -9.74 -5.37
N THR A 329 -9.10 -9.99 -5.40
CA THR A 329 -8.22 -9.53 -6.49
C THR A 329 -8.02 -10.55 -7.60
N GLN A 330 -8.01 -11.84 -7.24
CA GLN A 330 -7.71 -12.95 -8.15
C GLN A 330 -8.85 -13.95 -8.26
N SER A 331 -9.98 -13.71 -7.57
CA SER A 331 -11.14 -14.62 -7.52
C SER A 331 -10.76 -16.04 -7.05
N LEU A 332 -9.73 -16.16 -6.21
CA LEU A 332 -9.38 -17.44 -5.60
C LEU A 332 -10.44 -17.85 -4.56
N PRO A 333 -10.61 -19.16 -4.29
CA PRO A 333 -11.63 -19.62 -3.37
C PRO A 333 -11.44 -19.07 -1.94
N LEU A 334 -12.52 -18.65 -1.31
CA LEU A 334 -12.52 -18.27 0.09
C LEU A 334 -12.47 -19.55 0.93
N ARG A 335 -11.37 -19.76 1.68
CA ARG A 335 -11.16 -20.92 2.55
C ARG A 335 -10.73 -20.45 3.93
N GLU A 336 -11.08 -21.22 4.96
CA GLU A 336 -10.64 -20.95 6.33
C GLU A 336 -9.35 -21.73 6.63
N LEU A 337 -8.56 -21.25 7.58
CA LEU A 337 -7.40 -21.96 8.11
C LEU A 337 -7.84 -22.88 9.23
N SER A 338 -7.38 -24.13 9.24
CA SER A 338 -7.58 -25.00 10.39
C SER A 338 -6.73 -24.53 11.59
N ASP A 339 -7.13 -24.89 12.81
CA ASP A 339 -6.38 -24.54 14.03
C ASP A 339 -4.94 -25.09 13.99
N GLU A 340 -4.75 -26.28 13.41
CA GLU A 340 -3.44 -26.89 13.23
C GLU A 340 -2.59 -26.12 12.21
N ALA A 341 -3.21 -25.63 11.11
CA ALA A 341 -2.52 -24.80 10.12
C ALA A 341 -2.08 -23.46 10.73
N VAL A 342 -2.94 -22.84 11.54
CA VAL A 342 -2.59 -21.63 12.29
C VAL A 342 -1.41 -21.88 13.24
N ALA A 343 -1.45 -22.98 13.99
CA ALA A 343 -0.39 -23.36 14.91
C ALA A 343 0.93 -23.59 14.17
N LEU A 344 0.89 -24.28 13.02
CA LEU A 344 2.04 -24.50 12.16
C LEU A 344 2.64 -23.17 11.68
N LEU A 345 1.84 -22.28 11.09
CA LEU A 345 2.30 -20.97 10.61
C LEU A 345 2.96 -20.14 11.70
N GLN A 346 2.42 -20.18 12.93
CA GLN A 346 2.99 -19.45 14.07
C GLN A 346 4.30 -20.04 14.58
N THR A 347 4.58 -21.31 14.34
CA THR A 347 5.82 -21.99 14.77
C THR A 347 6.86 -22.07 13.65
N MET A 348 6.43 -22.02 12.40
CA MET A 348 7.28 -22.10 11.23
C MET A 348 8.29 -20.93 11.18
N HIS A 349 9.52 -21.23 10.74
CA HIS A 349 10.51 -20.20 10.44
C HIS A 349 10.22 -19.62 9.05
N LEU A 350 9.97 -18.30 8.98
CA LEU A 350 9.61 -17.59 7.76
C LEU A 350 10.66 -16.51 7.43
N PRO A 351 11.83 -16.86 6.86
CA PRO A 351 12.89 -15.89 6.57
C PRO A 351 12.46 -14.80 5.57
N GLY A 352 11.52 -15.10 4.68
CA GLY A 352 10.89 -14.13 3.79
C GLY A 352 9.73 -13.35 4.41
N ASN A 353 9.48 -13.52 5.72
CA ASN A 353 8.50 -12.77 6.50
C ASN A 353 7.09 -12.73 5.86
N VAL A 354 6.47 -11.55 5.81
CA VAL A 354 5.10 -11.36 5.30
C VAL A 354 4.98 -11.73 3.81
N ARG A 355 6.03 -11.50 3.03
CA ARG A 355 6.06 -11.90 1.61
C ARG A 355 5.98 -13.41 1.45
N GLN A 356 6.73 -14.15 2.26
CA GLN A 356 6.71 -15.61 2.25
C GLN A 356 5.35 -16.14 2.77
N LEU A 357 4.82 -15.57 3.85
CA LEU A 357 3.49 -15.93 4.35
C LEU A 357 2.42 -15.78 3.26
N LYS A 358 2.42 -14.62 2.56
CA LYS A 358 1.48 -14.39 1.45
C LYS A 358 1.60 -15.45 0.37
N ASN A 359 2.82 -15.79 -0.06
CA ASN A 359 3.07 -16.80 -1.09
C ASN A 359 2.61 -18.20 -0.64
N LEU A 360 2.79 -18.54 0.64
CA LEU A 360 2.30 -19.81 1.20
C LEU A 360 0.77 -19.89 1.15
N ILE A 361 0.09 -18.84 1.56
CA ILE A 361 -1.39 -18.77 1.49
C ILE A 361 -1.87 -18.81 0.04
N GLU A 362 -1.29 -18.02 -0.83
CA GLU A 362 -1.65 -18.00 -2.26
C GLU A 362 -1.51 -19.39 -2.89
N ARG A 363 -0.40 -20.08 -2.64
CA ARG A 363 -0.18 -21.45 -3.12
C ARG A 363 -1.22 -22.42 -2.55
N ALA A 364 -1.54 -22.35 -1.25
CA ALA A 364 -2.54 -23.21 -0.63
C ALA A 364 -3.95 -22.99 -1.21
N LEU A 365 -4.28 -21.74 -1.59
CA LEU A 365 -5.53 -21.43 -2.26
C LEU A 365 -5.59 -21.91 -3.72
N ILE A 366 -4.45 -21.92 -4.42
CA ILE A 366 -4.36 -22.36 -5.82
C ILE A 366 -4.39 -23.90 -5.93
N LEU A 367 -3.64 -24.59 -5.06
CA LEU A 367 -3.43 -26.04 -5.16
C LEU A 367 -4.41 -26.86 -4.31
N GLY A 368 -5.08 -26.25 -3.35
CA GLY A 368 -5.97 -26.95 -2.42
C GLY A 368 -7.37 -27.18 -2.99
N GLU A 369 -8.10 -28.13 -2.40
CA GLU A 369 -9.46 -28.47 -2.79
C GLU A 369 -10.46 -27.41 -2.31
N THR A 370 -11.40 -27.04 -3.20
CA THR A 370 -12.42 -26.03 -2.92
C THR A 370 -13.42 -26.56 -1.88
N GLY A 371 -13.66 -25.80 -0.83
CA GLY A 371 -14.68 -26.12 0.20
C GLY A 371 -14.12 -26.78 1.47
N GLU A 372 -12.84 -27.16 1.48
CA GLU A 372 -12.17 -27.65 2.70
C GLU A 372 -11.33 -26.55 3.36
N ALA A 373 -11.12 -26.62 4.68
CA ALA A 373 -10.21 -25.74 5.38
C ALA A 373 -8.76 -26.02 4.95
N ILE A 374 -7.92 -24.98 4.93
CA ILE A 374 -6.49 -25.11 4.63
C ILE A 374 -5.83 -25.86 5.79
N GLY A 375 -5.29 -27.03 5.50
CA GLY A 375 -4.60 -27.89 6.47
C GLY A 375 -3.07 -27.70 6.48
N PRO A 376 -2.37 -28.27 7.47
CA PRO A 376 -0.90 -28.20 7.59
C PRO A 376 -0.16 -28.73 6.35
N ARG A 377 -0.67 -29.79 5.72
CA ARG A 377 -0.03 -30.43 4.56
C ARG A 377 0.08 -29.51 3.35
N GLU A 378 -0.89 -28.65 3.15
CA GLU A 378 -0.93 -27.70 2.03
C GLU A 378 0.09 -26.56 2.23
N LEU A 379 0.42 -26.25 3.47
CA LEU A 379 1.41 -25.24 3.83
C LEU A 379 2.85 -25.79 3.82
N GLU A 380 3.03 -27.07 4.10
CA GLU A 380 4.35 -27.74 4.14
C GLU A 380 4.92 -28.07 2.74
N GLY A 381 4.09 -28.19 1.71
CA GLY A 381 4.44 -28.66 0.36
C GLY A 381 5.24 -27.68 -0.53
N GLY A 382 5.84 -26.64 -0.02
CA GLY A 382 6.71 -25.73 -0.75
C GLY A 382 8.07 -25.60 -0.11
N ASP A 383 9.06 -25.43 -0.93
CA ASP A 383 10.47 -25.22 -0.63
C ASP A 383 10.65 -24.30 0.61
N THR A 384 10.37 -24.84 1.77
CA THR A 384 10.89 -24.29 3.03
C THR A 384 12.36 -24.59 2.96
N GLY A 385 13.17 -23.55 2.72
CA GLY A 385 14.63 -23.61 2.72
C GLY A 385 15.25 -24.03 4.09
N GLY A 386 14.52 -24.81 4.87
CA GLY A 386 15.01 -25.69 5.91
C GLY A 386 15.28 -27.04 5.23
N SER A 387 16.53 -27.32 5.00
CA SER A 387 17.00 -28.57 4.42
C SER A 387 16.31 -29.76 5.08
N GLU A 388 15.95 -30.77 4.29
CA GLU A 388 15.60 -32.10 4.86
C GLU A 388 16.64 -32.55 5.91
N GLU A 389 17.86 -32.00 5.84
CA GLU A 389 18.92 -32.18 6.83
C GLU A 389 18.53 -31.69 8.24
N ASP A 390 17.79 -30.56 8.42
CA ASP A 390 17.41 -30.08 9.76
C ASP A 390 16.30 -30.96 10.40
N ARG A 391 15.38 -31.50 9.60
CA ARG A 391 14.40 -32.50 10.09
C ARG A 391 15.06 -33.85 10.38
N VAL A 392 16.00 -34.24 9.55
CA VAL A 392 16.77 -35.48 9.72
C VAL A 392 17.74 -35.36 10.90
N VAL A 393 18.33 -34.18 11.12
CA VAL A 393 19.27 -33.93 12.23
C VAL A 393 18.56 -34.01 13.59
N LEU A 394 17.34 -33.44 13.76
CA LEU A 394 16.62 -33.54 15.02
C LEU A 394 16.16 -34.98 15.30
N SER A 395 15.63 -35.65 14.28
CA SER A 395 15.20 -37.06 14.36
C SER A 395 16.40 -38.04 14.55
N GLY A 396 17.52 -37.78 13.83
CA GLY A 396 18.73 -38.55 13.97
C GLY A 396 19.46 -38.31 15.31
N ALA A 397 19.53 -37.08 15.78
CA ALA A 397 20.12 -36.75 17.07
C ALA A 397 19.35 -37.36 18.23
N LEU A 398 18.01 -37.31 18.19
CA LEU A 398 17.15 -37.96 19.21
C LEU A 398 17.31 -39.49 19.24
N ALA A 399 17.50 -40.11 18.08
CA ALA A 399 17.65 -41.59 17.98
C ALA A 399 18.99 -42.12 18.52
N THR A 400 20.00 -41.27 18.63
CA THR A 400 21.33 -41.63 19.13
C THR A 400 21.55 -41.37 20.62
N LEU A 401 20.62 -40.64 21.28
CA LEU A 401 20.71 -40.23 22.66
C LEU A 401 20.01 -41.24 23.59
N PRO A 402 20.48 -41.40 24.84
CA PRO A 402 19.74 -42.10 25.87
C PRO A 402 18.35 -41.47 26.07
N LEU A 403 17.32 -42.26 26.34
CA LEU A 403 15.93 -41.86 26.44
C LEU A 403 15.71 -40.60 27.32
N ARG A 404 16.45 -40.50 28.42
CA ARG A 404 16.36 -39.35 29.33
C ARG A 404 16.81 -38.06 28.68
N GLU A 405 17.95 -38.08 27.98
CA GLU A 405 18.53 -36.92 27.30
C GLU A 405 17.67 -36.51 26.08
N ALA A 406 17.21 -37.52 25.32
CA ALA A 406 16.31 -37.28 24.19
C ALA A 406 15.00 -36.60 24.64
N ARG A 407 14.45 -37.04 25.81
CA ARG A 407 13.26 -36.43 26.39
C ARG A 407 13.51 -35.01 26.90
N GLU A 408 14.64 -34.74 27.55
CA GLU A 408 15.00 -33.41 28.03
C GLU A 408 15.20 -32.44 26.85
N LEU A 409 15.84 -32.91 25.78
CA LEU A 409 16.02 -32.13 24.56
C LEU A 409 14.66 -31.80 23.88
N PHE A 410 13.79 -32.81 23.72
CA PHE A 410 12.46 -32.62 23.16
C PHE A 410 11.61 -31.65 24.00
N GLU A 411 11.58 -31.83 25.33
CA GLU A 411 10.82 -30.95 26.22
C GLU A 411 11.32 -29.51 26.16
N ARG A 412 12.65 -29.34 26.08
CA ARG A 412 13.25 -28.00 25.91
C ARG A 412 12.83 -27.34 24.62
N GLU A 413 13.01 -28.02 23.49
CA GLU A 413 12.66 -27.49 22.16
C GLU A 413 11.15 -27.20 22.05
N TYR A 414 10.31 -28.11 22.55
CA TYR A 414 8.87 -27.94 22.58
C TYR A 414 8.47 -26.68 23.37
N LEU A 415 9.00 -26.53 24.60
CA LEU A 415 8.67 -25.37 25.44
C LEU A 415 9.17 -24.06 24.85
N LEU A 416 10.38 -24.03 24.28
CA LEU A 416 10.91 -22.85 23.61
C LEU A 416 10.05 -22.44 22.40
N THR A 417 9.64 -23.42 21.60
CA THR A 417 8.74 -23.19 20.46
C THR A 417 7.41 -22.58 20.90
N GLN A 418 6.79 -23.11 21.97
CA GLN A 418 5.53 -22.58 22.48
C GLN A 418 5.70 -21.18 23.12
N ILE A 419 6.80 -20.91 23.82
CA ILE A 419 7.09 -19.59 24.36
C ILE A 419 7.22 -18.57 23.21
N ASN A 420 7.95 -18.91 22.17
CA ASN A 420 8.11 -18.06 20.99
C ASN A 420 6.77 -17.84 20.26
N ARG A 421 5.93 -18.88 20.14
CA ARG A 421 4.58 -18.79 19.57
C ARG A 421 3.71 -17.76 20.28
N PHE A 422 3.79 -17.67 21.60
CA PHE A 422 3.03 -16.72 22.40
C PHE A 422 3.79 -15.43 22.74
N GLY A 423 4.82 -15.07 21.93
CA GLY A 423 5.54 -13.82 22.07
C GLY A 423 6.24 -13.65 23.43
N GLY A 424 6.70 -14.73 24.03
CA GLY A 424 7.35 -14.71 25.36
C GLY A 424 6.38 -14.65 26.55
N ASN A 425 5.07 -14.77 26.33
CA ASN A 425 4.07 -14.69 27.40
C ASN A 425 3.95 -16.02 28.17
N ILE A 426 4.70 -16.13 29.27
CA ILE A 426 4.74 -17.36 30.11
C ILE A 426 3.37 -17.79 30.64
N SER A 427 2.46 -16.84 30.93
CA SER A 427 1.13 -17.18 31.43
C SER A 427 0.26 -17.87 30.37
N ARG A 428 0.26 -17.33 29.14
CA ARG A 428 -0.44 -17.92 27.99
C ARG A 428 0.18 -19.28 27.60
N THR A 429 1.50 -19.35 27.58
CA THR A 429 2.21 -20.60 27.29
C THR A 429 1.86 -21.68 28.35
N ALA A 430 1.84 -21.34 29.64
CA ALA A 430 1.50 -22.27 30.72
C ALA A 430 0.07 -22.81 30.56
N THR A 431 -0.90 -21.96 30.28
CA THR A 431 -2.29 -22.36 30.00
C THR A 431 -2.38 -23.31 28.81
N PHE A 432 -1.67 -23.04 27.72
CA PHE A 432 -1.68 -23.86 26.51
C PHE A 432 -1.04 -25.23 26.74
N VAL A 433 0.11 -25.28 27.46
CA VAL A 433 0.85 -26.52 27.75
C VAL A 433 0.17 -27.33 28.85
N GLY A 434 -0.89 -26.83 29.48
CA GLY A 434 -1.60 -27.51 30.57
C GLY A 434 -0.82 -27.52 31.89
N MET A 435 0.03 -26.52 32.14
CA MET A 435 0.85 -26.39 33.33
C MET A 435 0.50 -25.14 34.13
N GLU A 436 0.69 -25.16 35.43
CA GLU A 436 0.69 -23.93 36.22
C GLU A 436 1.92 -23.06 35.87
N ARG A 437 1.74 -21.75 35.88
CA ARG A 437 2.81 -20.77 35.57
C ARG A 437 4.08 -21.01 36.38
N SER A 438 3.92 -21.30 37.67
CA SER A 438 5.00 -21.62 38.61
C SER A 438 5.75 -22.91 38.23
N ALA A 439 4.99 -23.93 37.79
CA ALA A 439 5.53 -25.20 37.33
C ALA A 439 6.30 -25.06 36.02
N LEU A 440 5.77 -24.33 35.06
CA LEU A 440 6.46 -24.00 33.80
C LEU A 440 7.78 -23.27 34.05
N HIS A 441 7.77 -22.28 34.95
CA HIS A 441 8.98 -21.51 35.28
C HIS A 441 10.08 -22.41 35.90
N ARG A 442 9.70 -23.34 36.82
CA ARG A 442 10.63 -24.32 37.39
C ARG A 442 11.16 -25.28 36.33
N LYS A 443 10.30 -25.74 35.42
CA LYS A 443 10.66 -26.65 34.34
C LYS A 443 11.65 -25.98 33.36
N LEU A 444 11.41 -24.74 32.96
CA LEU A 444 12.32 -23.98 32.11
C LEU A 444 13.71 -23.80 32.75
N LYS A 445 13.72 -23.49 34.06
CA LYS A 445 14.98 -23.40 34.82
C LYS A 445 15.73 -24.73 34.88
N SER A 446 15.03 -25.85 35.04
CA SER A 446 15.65 -27.19 35.06
C SER A 446 16.20 -27.62 33.71
N LEU A 447 15.66 -27.06 32.59
CA LEU A 447 16.10 -27.28 31.21
C LEU A 447 17.17 -26.27 30.75
N GLY A 448 17.70 -25.43 31.66
CA GLY A 448 18.75 -24.46 31.35
C GLY A 448 18.27 -23.23 30.56
N VAL A 449 16.95 -22.98 30.50
CA VAL A 449 16.39 -21.81 29.83
C VAL A 449 16.29 -20.65 30.81
N VAL A 450 17.06 -19.59 30.59
CA VAL A 450 17.04 -18.39 31.43
C VAL A 450 15.90 -17.48 30.98
N THR A 451 14.90 -17.31 31.84
CA THR A 451 13.80 -16.36 31.63
C THR A 451 14.11 -15.09 32.44
N SER A 452 14.50 -14.00 31.78
CA SER A 452 14.67 -12.72 32.46
C SER A 452 13.31 -12.08 32.75
N SER A 453 12.91 -12.05 34.02
CA SER A 453 11.74 -11.30 34.48
C SER A 453 12.14 -9.84 34.75
N LYS A 454 11.92 -8.92 33.82
CA LYS A 454 11.73 -7.51 34.15
C LYS A 454 10.25 -7.18 34.13
N ALA A 455 9.82 -6.46 35.17
CA ALA A 455 8.43 -6.01 35.33
C ALA A 455 7.92 -5.37 34.05
N GLY A 456 6.93 -6.01 33.37
CA GLY A 456 6.37 -5.54 32.11
C GLY A 456 6.17 -6.61 31.03
N GLY A 457 6.29 -7.91 31.33
CA GLY A 457 5.79 -8.98 30.45
C GLY A 457 6.53 -9.22 29.15
N ARG A 458 7.85 -9.08 29.10
CA ARG A 458 8.67 -9.43 27.92
C ARG A 458 9.84 -10.30 28.30
N VAL A 459 10.04 -11.36 27.56
CA VAL A 459 11.24 -12.18 27.55
C VAL A 459 12.17 -11.63 26.47
N ALA A 460 13.32 -11.13 26.89
CA ALA A 460 14.41 -10.84 25.98
C ALA A 460 15.35 -12.06 25.93
N HIS A 461 15.79 -12.41 24.75
CA HIS A 461 16.91 -13.29 24.38
C HIS A 461 17.17 -14.55 25.23
N VAL A 462 17.13 -15.69 24.54
CA VAL A 462 17.72 -16.94 25.01
C VAL A 462 19.23 -16.85 24.76
N GLU A 463 20.03 -16.58 25.77
CA GLU A 463 21.46 -16.82 25.72
C GLU A 463 21.71 -18.32 25.94
N THR A 464 22.24 -18.97 24.94
CA THR A 464 22.81 -20.32 25.08
C THR A 464 24.11 -20.20 25.88
N ALA A 465 24.07 -20.54 27.15
CA ALA A 465 25.26 -20.76 27.94
C ALA A 465 25.94 -22.07 27.46
N GLY A 466 27.02 -21.95 26.70
CA GLY A 466 27.79 -23.13 26.30
C GLY A 466 28.81 -22.82 25.23
N GLN A 467 29.91 -22.13 25.61
CA GLN A 467 31.28 -22.37 25.10
C GLN A 467 32.26 -21.38 25.76
N GLU A 468 32.57 -21.65 27.03
CA GLU A 468 33.84 -21.29 27.65
C GLU A 468 34.29 -22.46 28.51
N ALA A 469 35.09 -23.33 27.93
CA ALA A 469 36.07 -24.16 28.61
C ALA A 469 36.73 -25.13 27.61
N ALA A 470 37.80 -24.64 27.00
CA ALA A 470 39.04 -25.40 26.68
C ALA A 470 39.96 -24.51 25.85
N GLU A 471 41.00 -24.03 26.54
CA GLU A 471 42.32 -23.59 26.09
C GLU A 471 42.48 -23.01 24.67
#